data_2343239c1b9d81c458cab814fad6c569
#
_entry.id   2343239c1b9d81c458cab814fad6c569
#
_cell.length_a   1.000
_cell.length_b   1.000
_cell.length_c   1.000
_cell.angle_alpha   90.00
_cell.angle_beta   90.00
_cell.angle_gamma   90.00
#
_symmetry.space_group_name_H-M   'P 1'
#
loop_
_entity.id
_entity.type
_entity.pdbx_description
1 polymer ?
#
loop_
_entity_poly.entity_id
_entity_poly.type
_entity_poly.pdbx_seq_one_letter_code
_entity_poly.pdbx_strand_id
1 'polypeptide(L)'
;MKIHEYQGKEIFRRFGMPVPRSAAVFSVDEAVDAARKLGGPVWVVKAQIHAGGRGKGGGVKVARSIDEVRARASEILGMQLVTHQTGPAGQKVRRLLIEEGADIKKEFYVGMVVDRATQQVTLIASSEGGVNIEDVAADTPEKIHKVHVEQSLGLSERDADDISLKIGIPPASIPAARAIFQALYKAFWETDASLAEINPLVLTGDGQMIVLDSKMSFDSNALFRHPEIVALRDLDEEDPAEIEASKFDLSYIQLDGNIGCLVNGAGLAMATMDAIKLFGGEPANFLDVGGGATAQKVTEAFKLMLRNPNLKAILVNIFGGIMRCDVIAEGVIAASRALQLQVPLVVRMKGTNEQQGKKMLADSGLPIISADTMAEAAKKVVAAAAGQKQ
;
A
#
# COMPACT_ATOMS: atom_id res chain seq x y z
N MET A 1 1.50 -1.58 5.98
CA MET A 1 0.05 -1.80 6.25
C MET A 1 -0.68 -0.47 6.14
N LYS A 2 -1.86 -0.43 5.48
CA LYS A 2 -2.75 0.75 5.37
C LYS A 2 -3.93 0.59 6.34
N ILE A 3 -4.57 1.71 6.71
CA ILE A 3 -5.79 1.74 7.51
C ILE A 3 -6.83 2.68 6.90
N HIS A 4 -8.10 2.57 7.34
CA HIS A 4 -9.17 3.46 6.91
C HIS A 4 -9.05 4.87 7.51
N GLU A 5 -9.68 5.85 6.84
CA GLU A 5 -9.74 7.24 7.30
C GLU A 5 -10.22 7.36 8.76
N TYR A 6 -11.32 6.68 9.11
CA TYR A 6 -11.85 6.77 10.48
C TYR A 6 -10.88 6.25 11.54
N GLN A 7 -10.08 5.22 11.21
CA GLN A 7 -9.05 4.67 12.09
C GLN A 7 -7.88 5.65 12.24
N GLY A 8 -7.44 6.24 11.12
CA GLY A 8 -6.39 7.27 11.14
C GLY A 8 -6.82 8.50 11.93
N LYS A 9 -8.06 8.96 11.79
CA LYS A 9 -8.62 10.05 12.60
C LYS A 9 -8.66 9.71 14.09
N GLU A 10 -8.92 8.46 14.47
CA GLU A 10 -8.86 8.05 15.86
C GLU A 10 -7.43 8.11 16.41
N ILE A 11 -6.44 7.70 15.62
CA ILE A 11 -5.03 7.90 15.98
C ILE A 11 -4.72 9.38 16.13
N PHE A 12 -5.08 10.22 15.18
CA PHE A 12 -4.85 11.66 15.26
C PHE A 12 -5.49 12.29 16.50
N ARG A 13 -6.71 11.86 16.85
CA ARG A 13 -7.39 12.33 18.08
C ARG A 13 -6.63 11.97 19.36
N ARG A 14 -6.04 10.75 19.43
CA ARG A 14 -5.20 10.33 20.58
C ARG A 14 -3.97 11.22 20.74
N PHE A 15 -3.44 11.74 19.64
CA PHE A 15 -2.33 12.70 19.65
C PHE A 15 -2.77 14.17 19.80
N GLY A 16 -4.05 14.42 20.08
CA GLY A 16 -4.57 15.75 20.38
C GLY A 16 -4.89 16.61 19.16
N MET A 17 -4.93 16.04 17.95
CA MET A 17 -5.32 16.80 16.77
C MET A 17 -6.85 16.98 16.72
N PRO A 18 -7.35 18.17 16.35
CA PRO A 18 -8.78 18.43 16.21
C PRO A 18 -9.35 17.76 14.96
N VAL A 19 -10.14 16.71 15.17
CA VAL A 19 -10.87 15.99 14.13
C VAL A 19 -12.38 16.14 14.35
N PRO A 20 -13.20 16.25 13.28
CA PRO A 20 -14.64 16.32 13.39
C PRO A 20 -15.22 15.12 14.13
N ARG A 21 -16.36 15.31 14.78
CA ARG A 21 -17.11 14.19 15.36
C ARG A 21 -17.62 13.30 14.23
N SER A 22 -17.46 12.02 14.38
CA SER A 22 -17.80 11.05 13.35
C SER A 22 -18.07 9.67 13.94
N ALA A 23 -18.72 8.81 13.15
CA ALA A 23 -18.96 7.42 13.48
C ALA A 23 -18.79 6.54 12.24
N ALA A 24 -18.02 5.45 12.37
CA ALA A 24 -17.97 4.42 11.36
C ALA A 24 -19.21 3.52 11.47
N VAL A 25 -19.81 3.16 10.33
CA VAL A 25 -21.06 2.40 10.24
C VAL A 25 -21.01 1.37 9.13
N PHE A 26 -21.74 0.27 9.28
CA PHE A 26 -21.72 -0.89 8.39
C PHE A 26 -23.07 -1.17 7.73
N SER A 27 -24.11 -0.38 8.09
CA SER A 27 -25.43 -0.44 7.50
C SER A 27 -26.04 0.94 7.33
N VAL A 28 -27.08 1.04 6.50
CA VAL A 28 -27.83 2.29 6.27
C VAL A 28 -28.56 2.74 7.54
N ASP A 29 -29.08 1.81 8.32
CA ASP A 29 -29.78 2.16 9.57
C ASP A 29 -28.80 2.68 10.63
N GLU A 30 -27.61 2.06 10.76
CA GLU A 30 -26.55 2.61 11.60
C GLU A 30 -26.11 4.01 11.16
N ALA A 31 -26.09 4.30 9.84
CA ALA A 31 -25.75 5.62 9.32
C ALA A 31 -26.77 6.68 9.77
N VAL A 32 -28.05 6.35 9.72
CA VAL A 32 -29.14 7.22 10.21
C VAL A 32 -29.03 7.45 11.72
N ASP A 33 -28.78 6.40 12.49
CA ASP A 33 -28.65 6.51 13.94
C ASP A 33 -27.41 7.30 14.36
N ALA A 34 -26.30 7.11 13.64
CA ALA A 34 -25.08 7.89 13.83
C ALA A 34 -25.33 9.39 13.56
N ALA A 35 -25.99 9.72 12.45
CA ALA A 35 -26.33 11.11 12.13
C ALA A 35 -27.22 11.77 13.18
N ARG A 36 -28.22 11.05 13.70
CA ARG A 36 -29.08 11.53 14.80
C ARG A 36 -28.29 11.80 16.07
N LYS A 37 -27.35 10.91 16.43
CA LYS A 37 -26.49 11.07 17.62
C LYS A 37 -25.49 12.21 17.48
N LEU A 38 -24.92 12.39 16.31
CA LEU A 38 -24.01 13.51 16.02
C LEU A 38 -24.73 14.86 16.10
N GLY A 39 -26.01 14.89 15.68
CA GLY A 39 -26.79 16.13 15.61
C GLY A 39 -26.27 17.06 14.51
N GLY A 40 -26.78 18.29 14.51
CA GLY A 40 -26.37 19.33 13.57
C GLY A 40 -27.21 19.39 12.29
N PRO A 41 -27.02 20.43 11.45
CA PRO A 41 -27.80 20.65 10.24
C PRO A 41 -27.15 20.00 8.98
N VAL A 42 -25.90 19.56 9.05
CA VAL A 42 -25.15 19.03 7.90
C VAL A 42 -24.30 17.86 8.32
N TRP A 43 -24.33 16.80 7.52
CA TRP A 43 -23.48 15.62 7.65
C TRP A 43 -22.76 15.34 6.35
N VAL A 44 -21.64 14.64 6.44
CA VAL A 44 -20.92 14.11 5.29
C VAL A 44 -20.90 12.58 5.39
N VAL A 45 -21.36 11.91 4.32
CA VAL A 45 -21.34 10.46 4.19
C VAL A 45 -20.13 10.10 3.32
N LYS A 46 -19.16 9.39 3.89
CA LYS A 46 -17.88 9.09 3.25
C LYS A 46 -17.67 7.58 3.12
N ALA A 47 -17.44 7.10 1.91
CA ALA A 47 -16.95 5.74 1.67
C ALA A 47 -15.63 5.49 2.40
N GLN A 48 -15.47 4.32 2.99
CA GLN A 48 -14.23 3.90 3.63
C GLN A 48 -13.58 2.79 2.82
N ILE A 49 -12.55 3.15 2.05
CA ILE A 49 -11.66 2.24 1.29
C ILE A 49 -10.22 2.74 1.43
N HIS A 50 -9.23 1.86 1.20
CA HIS A 50 -7.80 2.20 1.27
C HIS A 50 -7.28 2.95 0.01
N ALA A 51 -8.09 3.85 -0.54
CA ALA A 51 -7.75 4.65 -1.71
C ALA A 51 -8.14 6.12 -1.53
N GLY A 52 -7.33 7.00 -2.11
CA GLY A 52 -7.62 8.42 -2.25
C GLY A 52 -8.55 8.73 -3.43
N GLY A 53 -8.95 10.02 -3.57
CA GLY A 53 -9.80 10.45 -4.67
C GLY A 53 -11.27 10.05 -4.55
N ARG A 54 -11.71 9.60 -3.37
CA ARG A 54 -13.08 9.13 -3.10
C ARG A 54 -14.15 10.16 -3.45
N GLY A 55 -13.88 11.44 -3.22
CA GLY A 55 -14.81 12.53 -3.56
C GLY A 55 -15.08 12.60 -5.05
N LYS A 56 -14.03 12.57 -5.88
CA LYS A 56 -14.14 12.58 -7.35
C LYS A 56 -14.85 11.33 -7.88
N GLY A 57 -14.67 10.18 -7.22
CA GLY A 57 -15.34 8.93 -7.55
C GLY A 57 -16.81 8.83 -7.07
N GLY A 58 -17.35 9.86 -6.39
CA GLY A 58 -18.72 9.86 -5.88
C GLY A 58 -18.89 9.20 -4.50
N GLY A 59 -17.79 8.80 -3.86
CA GLY A 59 -17.79 8.16 -2.54
C GLY A 59 -17.88 9.11 -1.35
N VAL A 60 -18.04 10.44 -1.58
CA VAL A 60 -18.21 11.45 -0.53
C VAL A 60 -19.39 12.35 -0.90
N LYS A 61 -20.42 12.40 -0.06
CA LYS A 61 -21.66 13.14 -0.30
C LYS A 61 -22.08 13.92 0.95
N VAL A 62 -22.51 15.16 0.73
CA VAL A 62 -23.11 16.00 1.78
C VAL A 62 -24.60 15.65 1.91
N ALA A 63 -25.11 15.66 3.15
CA ALA A 63 -26.51 15.47 3.50
C ALA A 63 -26.95 16.59 4.46
N ARG A 64 -28.14 17.14 4.22
CA ARG A 64 -28.77 18.24 5.02
C ARG A 64 -30.01 17.82 5.75
N SER A 65 -30.39 16.55 5.69
CA SER A 65 -31.47 15.94 6.43
C SER A 65 -31.15 14.47 6.72
N ILE A 66 -31.85 13.89 7.68
CA ILE A 66 -31.72 12.46 7.99
C ILE A 66 -32.15 11.59 6.80
N ASP A 67 -33.14 12.00 6.04
CA ASP A 67 -33.60 11.30 4.83
C ASP A 67 -32.51 11.35 3.75
N GLU A 68 -31.81 12.47 3.59
CA GLU A 68 -30.64 12.56 2.70
C GLU A 68 -29.49 11.67 3.19
N VAL A 69 -29.21 11.58 4.50
CA VAL A 69 -28.20 10.65 5.03
C VAL A 69 -28.57 9.21 4.63
N ARG A 70 -29.82 8.80 4.80
CA ARG A 70 -30.31 7.47 4.38
C ARG A 70 -30.10 7.26 2.88
N ALA A 71 -30.49 8.22 2.06
CA ALA A 71 -30.35 8.13 0.61
C ALA A 71 -28.87 8.03 0.18
N ARG A 72 -28.00 8.88 0.73
CA ARG A 72 -26.55 8.85 0.41
C ARG A 72 -25.86 7.58 0.92
N ALA A 73 -26.23 7.12 2.11
CA ALA A 73 -25.70 5.86 2.64
C ALA A 73 -26.12 4.67 1.77
N SER A 74 -27.38 4.62 1.29
CA SER A 74 -27.87 3.57 0.40
C SER A 74 -27.20 3.60 -0.99
N GLU A 75 -26.85 4.79 -1.48
CA GLU A 75 -26.13 4.97 -2.76
C GLU A 75 -24.68 4.48 -2.69
N ILE A 76 -23.99 4.79 -1.57
CA ILE A 76 -22.55 4.58 -1.45
C ILE A 76 -22.20 3.20 -0.89
N LEU A 77 -22.96 2.70 0.09
CA LEU A 77 -22.68 1.40 0.71
C LEU A 77 -22.91 0.28 -0.30
N GLY A 78 -21.91 -0.54 -0.51
CA GLY A 78 -21.93 -1.66 -1.46
C GLY A 78 -21.57 -1.27 -2.90
N MET A 79 -21.40 0.01 -3.22
CA MET A 79 -20.95 0.43 -4.55
C MET A 79 -19.53 -0.04 -4.85
N GLN A 80 -19.23 -0.21 -6.14
CA GLN A 80 -17.86 -0.40 -6.63
C GLN A 80 -17.28 0.99 -6.91
N LEU A 81 -16.43 1.47 -5.99
CA LEU A 81 -15.89 2.82 -6.07
C LEU A 81 -14.61 2.83 -6.92
N VAL A 82 -14.68 3.48 -8.07
CA VAL A 82 -13.54 3.65 -8.98
C VAL A 82 -12.87 4.99 -8.70
N THR A 83 -11.57 4.95 -8.42
CA THR A 83 -10.69 6.12 -8.26
C THR A 83 -9.41 5.91 -9.07
N HIS A 84 -8.58 6.94 -9.19
CA HIS A 84 -7.27 6.79 -9.84
C HIS A 84 -6.34 5.79 -9.13
N GLN A 85 -6.61 5.47 -7.84
CA GLN A 85 -5.80 4.52 -7.06
C GLN A 85 -6.36 3.10 -7.04
N THR A 86 -7.67 2.90 -7.29
CA THR A 86 -8.28 1.56 -7.32
C THR A 86 -8.20 0.90 -8.69
N GLY A 87 -7.81 1.65 -9.72
CA GLY A 87 -7.88 1.18 -11.10
C GLY A 87 -9.33 0.98 -11.58
N PRO A 88 -9.53 0.48 -12.82
CA PRO A 88 -10.85 0.34 -13.44
C PRO A 88 -11.75 -0.69 -12.77
N ALA A 89 -11.18 -1.66 -12.04
CA ALA A 89 -11.95 -2.64 -11.28
C ALA A 89 -12.67 -2.01 -10.08
N GLY A 90 -12.13 -0.92 -9.55
CA GLY A 90 -12.63 -0.24 -8.36
C GLY A 90 -12.47 -1.07 -7.08
N GLN A 91 -12.95 -0.53 -5.97
CA GLN A 91 -12.98 -1.19 -4.66
C GLN A 91 -14.40 -1.17 -4.10
N LYS A 92 -14.88 -2.31 -3.57
CA LYS A 92 -16.21 -2.40 -2.97
C LYS A 92 -16.27 -1.66 -1.64
N VAL A 93 -17.21 -0.73 -1.51
CA VAL A 93 -17.44 0.00 -0.27
C VAL A 93 -18.22 -0.88 0.72
N ARG A 94 -17.57 -1.31 1.81
CA ARG A 94 -18.17 -2.17 2.84
C ARG A 94 -18.56 -1.42 4.11
N ARG A 95 -18.14 -0.17 4.25
CA ARG A 95 -18.39 0.67 5.44
C ARG A 95 -18.38 2.13 5.07
N LEU A 96 -19.03 2.93 5.88
CA LEU A 96 -19.13 4.37 5.73
C LEU A 96 -18.60 5.08 6.97
N LEU A 97 -18.19 6.32 6.81
CA LEU A 97 -18.00 7.27 7.90
C LEU A 97 -19.09 8.34 7.81
N ILE A 98 -19.86 8.50 8.87
CA ILE A 98 -20.79 9.61 9.02
C ILE A 98 -20.10 10.67 9.87
N GLU A 99 -19.97 11.87 9.35
CA GLU A 99 -19.20 12.94 9.94
C GLU A 99 -20.00 14.24 9.98
N GLU A 100 -19.80 15.05 11.01
CA GLU A 100 -20.38 16.39 11.06
C GLU A 100 -19.79 17.27 9.97
N GLY A 101 -20.63 18.13 9.37
CA GLY A 101 -20.18 19.09 8.37
C GLY A 101 -19.29 20.17 8.98
N ALA A 102 -18.30 20.65 8.21
CA ALA A 102 -17.43 21.75 8.57
C ALA A 102 -17.65 22.95 7.65
N ASP A 103 -17.56 24.17 8.21
CA ASP A 103 -17.58 25.42 7.45
C ASP A 103 -16.18 25.70 6.89
N ILE A 104 -15.93 25.22 5.67
CA ILE A 104 -14.62 25.25 5.02
C ILE A 104 -14.39 26.62 4.40
N LYS A 105 -13.40 27.38 4.93
CA LYS A 105 -12.94 28.64 4.36
C LYS A 105 -11.72 28.45 3.44
N LYS A 106 -10.78 27.61 3.84
CA LYS A 106 -9.59 27.30 3.06
C LYS A 106 -9.08 25.91 3.38
N GLU A 107 -8.57 25.23 2.37
CA GLU A 107 -8.01 23.89 2.46
C GLU A 107 -6.51 23.93 2.24
N PHE A 108 -5.77 23.09 2.98
CA PHE A 108 -4.33 22.92 2.89
C PHE A 108 -3.99 21.45 2.81
N TYR A 109 -2.86 21.14 2.23
CA TYR A 109 -2.25 19.80 2.29
C TYR A 109 -1.17 19.77 3.36
N VAL A 110 -1.12 18.70 4.14
CA VAL A 110 -0.03 18.41 5.09
C VAL A 110 0.26 16.91 5.09
N GLY A 111 1.50 16.55 4.89
CA GLY A 111 1.94 15.15 4.90
C GLY A 111 3.27 14.97 5.62
N MET A 112 3.47 13.78 6.18
CA MET A 112 4.71 13.36 6.81
C MET A 112 5.17 12.06 6.16
N VAL A 113 6.42 12.03 5.68
CA VAL A 113 7.03 10.87 5.02
C VAL A 113 8.50 10.76 5.40
N VAL A 114 9.11 9.62 5.11
CA VAL A 114 10.58 9.52 5.09
C VAL A 114 11.08 9.88 3.70
N ASP A 115 11.83 10.96 3.59
CA ASP A 115 12.53 11.32 2.35
C ASP A 115 13.76 10.42 2.20
N ARG A 116 13.75 9.59 1.17
CA ARG A 116 14.81 8.60 0.92
C ARG A 116 16.13 9.24 0.49
N ALA A 117 16.08 10.42 -0.14
CA ALA A 117 17.28 11.13 -0.59
C ALA A 117 18.08 11.69 0.58
N THR A 118 17.38 12.25 1.57
CA THR A 118 18.00 12.84 2.78
C THR A 118 18.04 11.88 3.95
N GLN A 119 17.30 10.75 3.88
CA GLN A 119 17.11 9.77 4.97
C GLN A 119 16.52 10.41 6.25
N GLN A 120 15.68 11.42 6.08
CA GLN A 120 15.05 12.16 7.17
C GLN A 120 13.54 12.12 7.09
N VAL A 121 12.89 12.19 8.24
CA VAL A 121 11.44 12.47 8.29
C VAL A 121 11.22 13.88 7.75
N THR A 122 10.28 14.02 6.84
CA THR A 122 10.03 15.28 6.14
C THR A 122 8.56 15.65 6.24
N LEU A 123 8.29 16.84 6.75
CA LEU A 123 6.99 17.50 6.69
C LEU A 123 6.85 18.14 5.30
N ILE A 124 5.79 17.80 4.60
CA ILE A 124 5.41 18.37 3.30
C ILE A 124 4.11 19.15 3.51
N ALA A 125 4.05 20.39 3.06
CA ALA A 125 2.83 21.17 3.13
C ALA A 125 2.63 22.03 1.87
N SER A 126 1.33 22.28 1.55
CA SER A 126 0.93 23.10 0.42
C SER A 126 -0.31 23.93 0.74
N SER A 127 -0.44 25.08 0.05
CA SER A 127 -1.67 25.88 0.03
C SER A 127 -2.80 25.21 -0.76
N GLU A 128 -2.50 24.15 -1.52
CA GLU A 128 -3.43 23.40 -2.36
C GLU A 128 -3.87 22.14 -1.62
N GLY A 129 -4.98 22.22 -0.88
CA GLY A 129 -5.60 21.08 -0.20
C GLY A 129 -6.81 20.54 -0.95
N GLY A 130 -7.26 19.33 -0.56
CA GLY A 130 -8.42 18.69 -1.18
C GLY A 130 -8.22 18.20 -2.61
N VAL A 131 -6.99 18.27 -3.13
CA VAL A 131 -6.60 17.86 -4.48
C VAL A 131 -5.51 16.78 -4.42
N ASN A 132 -5.20 16.18 -5.57
CA ASN A 132 -4.09 15.24 -5.69
C ASN A 132 -2.76 16.00 -5.59
N ILE A 133 -1.97 15.73 -4.58
CA ILE A 133 -0.73 16.46 -4.32
C ILE A 133 0.36 16.15 -5.34
N GLU A 134 0.32 14.97 -5.95
CA GLU A 134 1.24 14.57 -7.02
C GLU A 134 1.04 15.46 -8.27
N ASP A 135 -0.21 15.81 -8.60
CA ASP A 135 -0.51 16.74 -9.70
C ASP A 135 0.03 18.15 -9.37
N VAL A 136 -0.15 18.61 -8.11
CA VAL A 136 0.41 19.90 -7.66
C VAL A 136 1.93 19.90 -7.75
N ALA A 137 2.58 18.79 -7.36
CA ALA A 137 4.03 18.67 -7.42
C ALA A 137 4.57 18.65 -8.86
N ALA A 138 3.79 18.14 -9.82
CA ALA A 138 4.14 18.13 -11.23
C ALA A 138 3.91 19.49 -11.91
N ASP A 139 2.75 20.11 -11.64
CA ASP A 139 2.30 21.31 -12.37
C ASP A 139 2.78 22.63 -11.72
N THR A 140 2.88 22.65 -10.38
CA THR A 140 3.22 23.85 -9.58
C THR A 140 4.13 23.50 -8.41
N PRO A 141 5.35 22.97 -8.65
CA PRO A 141 6.25 22.47 -7.59
C PRO A 141 6.63 23.55 -6.56
N GLU A 142 6.58 24.84 -6.93
CA GLU A 142 6.85 25.97 -6.03
C GLU A 142 5.82 26.09 -4.90
N LYS A 143 4.65 25.47 -5.03
CA LYS A 143 3.62 25.41 -3.98
C LYS A 143 3.87 24.30 -2.95
N ILE A 144 4.84 23.41 -3.20
CA ILE A 144 5.21 22.33 -2.29
C ILE A 144 6.37 22.81 -1.41
N HIS A 145 6.11 22.90 -0.14
CA HIS A 145 7.10 23.27 0.87
C HIS A 145 7.49 22.04 1.69
N LYS A 146 8.80 21.92 1.99
CA LYS A 146 9.35 20.79 2.74
C LYS A 146 10.17 21.29 3.92
N VAL A 147 10.07 20.57 5.04
CA VAL A 147 10.91 20.72 6.22
C VAL A 147 11.45 19.35 6.60
N HIS A 148 12.76 19.20 6.57
CA HIS A 148 13.42 18.00 7.08
C HIS A 148 13.54 18.11 8.59
N VAL A 149 13.03 17.08 9.28
CA VAL A 149 12.97 17.08 10.74
C VAL A 149 14.18 16.33 11.30
N GLU A 150 14.92 16.98 12.16
CA GLU A 150 16.00 16.31 12.88
C GLU A 150 15.43 15.41 13.96
N GLN A 151 15.79 14.13 13.92
CA GLN A 151 15.20 13.08 14.78
C GLN A 151 15.39 13.35 16.27
N SER A 152 16.54 13.90 16.64
CA SER A 152 16.90 14.18 18.04
C SER A 152 16.10 15.33 18.67
N LEU A 153 15.62 16.27 17.85
CA LEU A 153 14.93 17.48 18.27
C LEU A 153 13.43 17.45 17.99
N GLY A 154 13.01 16.65 17.01
CA GLY A 154 11.63 16.68 16.50
C GLY A 154 11.32 17.93 15.69
N LEU A 155 10.06 18.14 15.33
CA LEU A 155 9.63 19.33 14.59
C LEU A 155 9.66 20.55 15.48
N SER A 156 10.57 21.50 15.21
CA SER A 156 10.72 22.72 15.98
C SER A 156 9.52 23.68 15.80
N GLU A 157 9.24 24.50 16.79
CA GLU A 157 8.21 25.54 16.68
C GLU A 157 8.48 26.49 15.52
N ARG A 158 9.73 26.89 15.34
CA ARG A 158 10.15 27.78 14.27
C ARG A 158 9.86 27.17 12.88
N ASP A 159 10.24 25.93 12.67
CA ASP A 159 10.02 25.28 11.38
C ASP A 159 8.52 25.09 11.08
N ALA A 160 7.73 24.77 12.11
CA ALA A 160 6.28 24.65 11.98
C ALA A 160 5.63 26.03 11.68
N ASP A 161 6.10 27.10 12.29
CA ASP A 161 5.61 28.47 12.03
C ASP A 161 6.01 28.93 10.63
N ASP A 162 7.28 28.75 10.26
CA ASP A 162 7.80 29.16 8.95
C ASP A 162 7.06 28.46 7.80
N ILE A 163 6.80 27.15 7.90
CA ILE A 163 6.05 26.44 6.87
C ILE A 163 4.57 26.85 6.86
N SER A 164 3.97 27.12 8.02
CA SER A 164 2.60 27.65 8.12
C SER A 164 2.45 28.98 7.39
N LEU A 165 3.39 29.89 7.55
CA LEU A 165 3.42 31.17 6.84
C LEU A 165 3.56 30.97 5.32
N LYS A 166 4.48 30.08 4.89
CA LYS A 166 4.72 29.79 3.46
C LYS A 166 3.49 29.28 2.73
N ILE A 167 2.67 28.44 3.37
CA ILE A 167 1.42 27.93 2.78
C ILE A 167 0.24 28.89 2.95
N GLY A 168 0.46 30.06 3.59
CA GLY A 168 -0.54 31.11 3.74
C GLY A 168 -1.59 30.85 4.80
N ILE A 169 -1.23 30.19 5.90
CA ILE A 169 -2.06 30.12 7.11
C ILE A 169 -2.05 31.51 7.78
N PRO A 170 -3.23 32.06 8.13
CA PRO A 170 -3.30 33.36 8.79
C PRO A 170 -2.52 33.37 10.11
N PRO A 171 -1.85 34.49 10.47
CA PRO A 171 -1.05 34.57 11.70
C PRO A 171 -1.79 34.15 12.98
N ALA A 172 -3.09 34.48 13.08
CA ALA A 172 -3.90 34.10 14.23
C ALA A 172 -4.11 32.57 14.38
N SER A 173 -4.01 31.82 13.29
CA SER A 173 -4.20 30.36 13.26
C SER A 173 -2.88 29.57 13.29
N ILE A 174 -1.71 30.23 13.22
CA ILE A 174 -0.41 29.58 13.24
C ILE A 174 -0.18 28.75 14.52
N PRO A 175 -0.52 29.22 15.73
CA PRO A 175 -0.34 28.39 16.93
C PRO A 175 -1.12 27.07 16.88
N ALA A 176 -2.34 27.08 16.31
CA ALA A 176 -3.13 25.86 16.11
C ALA A 176 -2.53 24.93 15.05
N ALA A 177 -2.06 25.50 13.92
CA ALA A 177 -1.38 24.72 12.89
C ALA A 177 -0.08 24.09 13.40
N ARG A 178 0.74 24.83 14.15
CA ARG A 178 1.96 24.35 14.82
C ARG A 178 1.65 23.14 15.69
N ALA A 179 0.64 23.26 16.55
CA ALA A 179 0.23 22.15 17.44
C ALA A 179 -0.16 20.90 16.64
N ILE A 180 -0.88 21.06 15.51
CA ILE A 180 -1.24 19.97 14.62
C ILE A 180 0.01 19.35 13.96
N PHE A 181 0.95 20.16 13.45
CA PHE A 181 2.15 19.66 12.77
C PHE A 181 3.07 18.90 13.71
N GLN A 182 3.24 19.39 14.93
CA GLN A 182 4.01 18.70 15.97
C GLN A 182 3.33 17.42 16.42
N ALA A 183 1.99 17.41 16.55
CA ALA A 183 1.22 16.22 16.88
C ALA A 183 1.28 15.18 15.73
N LEU A 184 1.26 15.62 14.47
CA LEU A 184 1.41 14.76 13.29
C LEU A 184 2.80 14.10 13.28
N TYR A 185 3.87 14.87 13.55
CA TYR A 185 5.20 14.31 13.69
C TYR A 185 5.26 13.25 14.79
N LYS A 186 4.69 13.56 15.96
CA LYS A 186 4.65 12.62 17.09
C LYS A 186 3.87 11.35 16.75
N ALA A 187 2.70 11.50 16.12
CA ALA A 187 1.90 10.37 15.64
C ALA A 187 2.68 9.52 14.63
N PHE A 188 3.32 10.16 13.64
CA PHE A 188 4.15 9.49 12.64
C PHE A 188 5.28 8.68 13.28
N TRP A 189 6.03 9.31 14.19
CA TRP A 189 7.19 8.73 14.83
C TRP A 189 6.85 7.60 15.80
N GLU A 190 5.89 7.82 16.70
CA GLU A 190 5.55 6.86 17.76
C GLU A 190 4.79 5.64 17.24
N THR A 191 4.19 5.72 16.05
CA THR A 191 3.45 4.59 15.45
C THR A 191 4.20 3.89 14.32
N ASP A 192 5.47 4.26 14.07
CA ASP A 192 6.24 3.77 12.94
C ASP A 192 5.48 3.91 11.60
N ALA A 193 4.83 5.05 11.42
CA ALA A 193 4.15 5.34 10.17
C ALA A 193 5.17 5.54 9.03
N SER A 194 4.87 5.06 7.85
CA SER A 194 5.60 5.33 6.61
C SER A 194 4.99 6.50 5.83
N LEU A 195 3.72 6.81 6.12
CA LEU A 195 2.96 7.95 5.62
C LEU A 195 1.93 8.36 6.68
N ALA A 196 1.85 9.66 6.96
CA ALA A 196 0.72 10.26 7.66
C ALA A 196 0.33 11.53 6.91
N GLU A 197 -0.86 11.54 6.31
CA GLU A 197 -1.34 12.61 5.43
C GLU A 197 -2.66 13.16 5.93
N ILE A 198 -2.78 14.48 5.89
CA ILE A 198 -3.98 15.27 6.14
C ILE A 198 -4.30 16.01 4.84
N ASN A 199 -5.36 15.59 4.14
CA ASN A 199 -5.72 16.19 2.87
C ASN A 199 -7.26 16.20 2.67
N PRO A 200 -7.93 17.30 3.11
CA PRO A 200 -7.34 18.58 3.56
C PRO A 200 -7.19 18.76 5.08
N LEU A 201 -6.24 19.60 5.47
CA LEU A 201 -6.29 20.38 6.70
C LEU A 201 -7.10 21.64 6.41
N VAL A 202 -8.08 21.95 7.23
CA VAL A 202 -9.05 23.01 6.93
C VAL A 202 -8.93 24.18 7.93
N LEU A 203 -8.94 25.40 7.38
CA LEU A 203 -9.28 26.60 8.13
C LEU A 203 -10.80 26.84 8.02
N THR A 204 -11.50 26.90 9.14
CA THR A 204 -12.92 27.17 9.19
C THR A 204 -13.24 28.66 9.17
N GLY A 205 -14.52 29.01 8.94
CA GLY A 205 -14.98 30.39 8.93
C GLY A 205 -14.78 31.12 10.25
N ASP A 206 -14.83 30.41 11.38
CA ASP A 206 -14.55 30.91 12.74
C ASP A 206 -13.05 30.90 13.12
N GLY A 207 -12.17 30.52 12.19
CA GLY A 207 -10.70 30.58 12.35
C GLY A 207 -10.07 29.34 13.01
N GLN A 208 -10.82 28.27 13.22
CA GLN A 208 -10.27 27.02 13.74
C GLN A 208 -9.51 26.24 12.64
N MET A 209 -8.54 25.44 13.07
CA MET A 209 -7.85 24.49 12.19
C MET A 209 -8.38 23.08 12.49
N ILE A 210 -8.86 22.35 11.47
CA ILE A 210 -9.49 21.02 11.62
C ILE A 210 -8.89 20.03 10.63
N VAL A 211 -8.59 18.82 11.09
CA VAL A 211 -8.15 17.69 10.28
C VAL A 211 -9.35 16.99 9.66
N LEU A 212 -9.62 17.26 8.38
CA LEU A 212 -10.86 16.80 7.73
C LEU A 212 -10.76 15.44 7.07
N ASP A 213 -9.57 15.03 6.67
CA ASP A 213 -9.31 13.68 6.13
C ASP A 213 -7.99 13.15 6.69
N SER A 214 -7.80 11.85 6.62
CA SER A 214 -6.63 11.15 7.17
C SER A 214 -6.28 9.96 6.28
N LYS A 215 -5.00 9.88 5.91
CA LYS A 215 -4.43 8.71 5.25
C LYS A 215 -3.16 8.31 5.98
N MET A 216 -3.17 7.11 6.54
CA MET A 216 -2.01 6.57 7.25
C MET A 216 -1.59 5.22 6.69
N SER A 217 -0.29 5.04 6.63
CA SER A 217 0.35 3.76 6.33
C SER A 217 1.48 3.53 7.32
N PHE A 218 1.72 2.29 7.68
CA PHE A 218 2.71 1.90 8.69
C PHE A 218 3.79 1.02 8.07
N ASP A 219 4.99 1.09 8.62
CA ASP A 219 6.07 0.18 8.27
C ASP A 219 5.72 -1.23 8.74
N SER A 220 5.54 -2.15 7.80
CA SER A 220 5.18 -3.54 8.10
C SER A 220 6.26 -4.25 8.92
N ASN A 221 7.52 -3.81 8.82
CA ASN A 221 8.63 -4.37 9.60
C ASN A 221 8.58 -3.99 11.09
N ALA A 222 7.85 -2.93 11.43
CA ALA A 222 7.69 -2.46 12.81
C ALA A 222 6.41 -2.95 13.51
N LEU A 223 5.48 -3.57 12.77
CA LEU A 223 4.17 -3.97 13.30
C LEU A 223 4.23 -4.95 14.48
N PHE A 224 5.32 -5.70 14.62
CA PHE A 224 5.50 -6.61 15.76
C PHE A 224 5.46 -5.91 17.12
N ARG A 225 5.75 -4.59 17.16
CA ARG A 225 5.70 -3.78 18.39
C ARG A 225 4.44 -2.91 18.50
N HIS A 226 3.51 -3.02 17.51
CA HIS A 226 2.25 -2.26 17.45
C HIS A 226 1.03 -3.19 17.29
N PRO A 227 0.73 -4.07 18.25
CA PRO A 227 -0.41 -4.99 18.15
C PRO A 227 -1.75 -4.28 18.02
N GLU A 228 -1.89 -3.07 18.59
CA GLU A 228 -3.08 -2.22 18.45
C GLU A 228 -3.28 -1.70 17.02
N ILE A 229 -2.19 -1.50 16.27
CA ILE A 229 -2.26 -1.11 14.85
C ILE A 229 -2.55 -2.33 13.99
N VAL A 230 -1.94 -3.48 14.29
CA VAL A 230 -2.25 -4.75 13.60
C VAL A 230 -3.74 -5.08 13.68
N ALA A 231 -4.38 -4.80 14.82
CA ALA A 231 -5.83 -5.01 15.01
C ALA A 231 -6.71 -4.14 14.10
N LEU A 232 -6.17 -3.07 13.50
CA LEU A 232 -6.87 -2.21 12.55
C LEU A 232 -6.83 -2.72 11.11
N ARG A 233 -6.09 -3.80 10.84
CA ARG A 233 -5.94 -4.37 9.49
C ARG A 233 -7.29 -4.82 8.93
N ASP A 234 -7.54 -4.45 7.67
CA ASP A 234 -8.71 -4.87 6.92
C ASP A 234 -8.29 -5.75 5.74
N LEU A 235 -8.50 -7.05 5.87
CA LEU A 235 -8.15 -8.03 4.84
C LEU A 235 -8.99 -7.89 3.56
N ASP A 236 -10.18 -7.31 3.65
CA ASP A 236 -11.03 -7.06 2.47
C ASP A 236 -10.48 -5.94 1.55
N GLU A 237 -9.51 -5.19 2.04
CA GLU A 237 -8.83 -4.10 1.31
C GLU A 237 -7.43 -4.52 0.78
N GLU A 238 -7.01 -5.75 1.04
CA GLU A 238 -5.73 -6.29 0.60
C GLU A 238 -5.91 -7.29 -0.55
N ASP A 239 -4.85 -7.49 -1.33
CA ASP A 239 -4.86 -8.51 -2.38
C ASP A 239 -4.94 -9.91 -1.77
N PRO A 240 -5.90 -10.76 -2.20
CA PRO A 240 -6.06 -12.11 -1.65
C PRO A 240 -4.82 -13.00 -1.82
N ALA A 241 -4.01 -12.77 -2.87
CA ALA A 241 -2.79 -13.54 -3.08
C ALA A 241 -1.68 -13.10 -2.11
N GLU A 242 -1.60 -11.79 -1.80
CA GLU A 242 -0.67 -11.25 -0.79
C GLU A 242 -1.03 -11.75 0.61
N ILE A 243 -2.34 -11.78 0.94
CA ILE A 243 -2.83 -12.36 2.21
C ILE A 243 -2.43 -13.83 2.32
N GLU A 244 -2.64 -14.61 1.26
CA GLU A 244 -2.31 -16.04 1.27
C GLU A 244 -0.80 -16.25 1.40
N ALA A 245 0.00 -15.46 0.67
CA ALA A 245 1.47 -15.49 0.75
C ALA A 245 1.98 -15.24 2.17
N SER A 246 1.39 -14.27 2.86
CA SER A 246 1.79 -13.90 4.23
C SER A 246 1.62 -15.03 5.25
N LYS A 247 0.69 -15.98 5.03
CA LYS A 247 0.50 -17.16 5.90
C LYS A 247 1.69 -18.12 5.87
N PHE A 248 2.48 -18.06 4.80
CA PHE A 248 3.66 -18.91 4.59
C PHE A 248 4.96 -18.13 4.70
N ASP A 249 4.90 -16.89 5.19
CA ASP A 249 6.06 -16.02 5.29
C ASP A 249 6.77 -15.86 3.92
N LEU A 250 5.95 -15.62 2.88
CA LEU A 250 6.36 -15.31 1.52
C LEU A 250 6.08 -13.83 1.22
N SER A 251 7.04 -13.15 0.62
CA SER A 251 6.83 -11.80 0.08
C SER A 251 6.34 -11.92 -1.36
N TYR A 252 5.08 -11.61 -1.61
CA TYR A 252 4.42 -11.73 -2.92
C TYR A 252 3.75 -10.41 -3.29
N ILE A 253 3.94 -9.99 -4.55
CA ILE A 253 3.21 -8.86 -5.14
C ILE A 253 2.76 -9.28 -6.54
N GLN A 254 1.47 -9.20 -6.82
CA GLN A 254 0.88 -9.46 -8.13
C GLN A 254 1.25 -8.34 -9.11
N LEU A 255 1.64 -8.71 -10.33
CA LEU A 255 1.89 -7.79 -11.46
C LEU A 255 1.08 -8.23 -12.69
N ASP A 256 1.03 -7.39 -13.71
CA ASP A 256 0.17 -7.58 -14.89
C ASP A 256 0.77 -8.50 -15.97
N GLY A 257 1.98 -9.02 -15.78
CA GLY A 257 2.69 -9.83 -16.76
C GLY A 257 2.24 -11.29 -16.82
N ASN A 258 3.02 -12.10 -17.53
CA ASN A 258 2.74 -13.50 -17.81
C ASN A 258 3.89 -14.46 -17.50
N ILE A 259 5.00 -13.97 -16.95
CA ILE A 259 6.17 -14.77 -16.53
C ILE A 259 6.25 -14.75 -15.01
N GLY A 260 5.97 -15.89 -14.37
CA GLY A 260 6.09 -16.05 -12.94
C GLY A 260 7.54 -16.05 -12.48
N CYS A 261 7.84 -15.39 -11.38
CA CYS A 261 9.17 -15.32 -10.78
C CYS A 261 9.17 -15.92 -9.38
N LEU A 262 10.06 -16.89 -9.12
CA LEU A 262 10.35 -17.43 -7.80
C LEU A 262 11.85 -17.23 -7.52
N VAL A 263 12.15 -16.42 -6.52
CA VAL A 263 13.51 -15.97 -6.23
C VAL A 263 13.76 -15.98 -4.74
N ASN A 264 15.01 -16.08 -4.31
CA ASN A 264 15.40 -15.86 -2.92
C ASN A 264 16.16 -14.53 -2.79
N GLY A 265 15.60 -13.63 -2.01
CA GLY A 265 16.14 -12.29 -1.77
C GLY A 265 15.54 -11.23 -2.68
N ALA A 266 15.04 -10.15 -2.08
CA ALA A 266 14.31 -9.07 -2.77
C ALA A 266 15.14 -8.40 -3.88
N GLY A 267 16.44 -8.16 -3.65
CA GLY A 267 17.34 -7.58 -4.65
C GLY A 267 17.50 -8.46 -5.88
N LEU A 268 17.65 -9.78 -5.70
CA LEU A 268 17.71 -10.73 -6.80
C LEU A 268 16.36 -10.82 -7.52
N ALA A 269 15.24 -10.74 -6.81
CA ALA A 269 13.92 -10.74 -7.42
C ALA A 269 13.73 -9.53 -8.33
N MET A 270 14.07 -8.33 -7.87
CA MET A 270 14.03 -7.11 -8.70
C MET A 270 14.94 -7.23 -9.93
N ALA A 271 16.19 -7.65 -9.76
CA ALA A 271 17.11 -7.83 -10.87
C ALA A 271 16.63 -8.90 -11.87
N THR A 272 15.94 -9.94 -11.39
CA THR A 272 15.35 -10.98 -12.25
C THR A 272 14.21 -10.40 -13.11
N MET A 273 13.33 -9.59 -12.50
CA MET A 273 12.25 -8.91 -13.23
C MET A 273 12.81 -7.91 -14.26
N ASP A 274 13.84 -7.16 -13.91
CA ASP A 274 14.53 -6.25 -14.84
C ASP A 274 15.15 -7.00 -16.03
N ALA A 275 15.78 -8.15 -15.76
CA ALA A 275 16.32 -8.98 -16.82
C ALA A 275 15.23 -9.52 -17.75
N ILE A 276 14.08 -9.96 -17.23
CA ILE A 276 12.94 -10.39 -18.04
C ILE A 276 12.45 -9.24 -18.93
N LYS A 277 12.28 -8.04 -18.35
CA LYS A 277 11.87 -6.83 -19.11
C LYS A 277 12.90 -6.48 -20.20
N LEU A 278 14.19 -6.52 -19.90
CA LEU A 278 15.28 -6.24 -20.85
C LEU A 278 15.21 -7.15 -22.09
N PHE A 279 14.78 -8.39 -21.94
CA PHE A 279 14.63 -9.35 -23.04
C PHE A 279 13.20 -9.39 -23.62
N GLY A 280 12.35 -8.40 -23.31
CA GLY A 280 11.03 -8.21 -23.90
C GLY A 280 9.93 -9.06 -23.28
N GLY A 281 10.13 -9.60 -22.08
CA GLY A 281 9.10 -10.31 -21.31
C GLY A 281 8.40 -9.42 -20.29
N GLU A 282 7.31 -9.95 -19.73
CA GLU A 282 6.49 -9.24 -18.73
C GLU A 282 6.38 -10.07 -17.44
N PRO A 283 7.03 -9.63 -16.32
CA PRO A 283 6.92 -10.31 -15.04
C PRO A 283 5.47 -10.31 -14.52
N ALA A 284 5.00 -11.48 -14.07
CA ALA A 284 3.66 -11.68 -13.52
C ALA A 284 3.58 -11.41 -12.01
N ASN A 285 4.71 -11.44 -11.33
CA ASN A 285 4.79 -11.22 -9.89
C ASN A 285 6.22 -10.90 -9.44
N PHE A 286 6.31 -10.18 -8.32
CA PHE A 286 7.45 -10.26 -7.42
C PHE A 286 7.21 -11.41 -6.43
N LEU A 287 8.21 -12.26 -6.17
CA LEU A 287 8.14 -13.27 -5.13
C LEU A 287 9.54 -13.55 -4.56
N ASP A 288 9.67 -13.35 -3.26
CA ASP A 288 10.83 -13.70 -2.47
C ASP A 288 10.48 -14.79 -1.46
N VAL A 289 11.10 -15.97 -1.61
CA VAL A 289 10.90 -17.09 -0.68
C VAL A 289 11.76 -16.99 0.58
N GLY A 290 12.64 -15.97 0.67
CA GLY A 290 13.56 -15.77 1.78
C GLY A 290 14.72 -16.76 1.81
N GLY A 291 15.67 -16.55 2.73
CA GLY A 291 16.87 -17.37 2.87
C GLY A 291 16.66 -18.74 3.51
N GLY A 292 15.49 -19.01 4.09
CA GLY A 292 15.15 -20.26 4.79
C GLY A 292 14.01 -21.04 4.10
N ALA A 293 13.89 -20.99 2.76
CA ALA A 293 12.82 -21.66 2.05
C ALA A 293 12.88 -23.19 2.23
N THR A 294 11.71 -23.75 2.54
CA THR A 294 11.47 -25.19 2.63
C THR A 294 10.74 -25.67 1.37
N ALA A 295 10.70 -26.98 1.15
CA ALA A 295 9.90 -27.57 0.07
C ALA A 295 8.41 -27.14 0.15
N GLN A 296 7.86 -26.97 1.35
CA GLN A 296 6.50 -26.46 1.56
C GLN A 296 6.36 -25.02 1.07
N LYS A 297 7.25 -24.10 1.47
CA LYS A 297 7.22 -22.70 1.00
C LYS A 297 7.30 -22.62 -0.53
N VAL A 298 8.17 -23.41 -1.14
CA VAL A 298 8.28 -23.49 -2.61
C VAL A 298 6.97 -23.97 -3.23
N THR A 299 6.33 -24.99 -2.68
CA THR A 299 5.05 -25.51 -3.19
C THR A 299 3.95 -24.44 -3.10
N GLU A 300 3.84 -23.74 -1.98
CA GLU A 300 2.85 -22.66 -1.83
C GLU A 300 3.14 -21.47 -2.77
N ALA A 301 4.40 -21.16 -2.99
CA ALA A 301 4.80 -20.15 -3.98
C ALA A 301 4.34 -20.52 -5.39
N PHE A 302 4.49 -21.78 -5.82
CA PHE A 302 3.97 -22.24 -7.10
C PHE A 302 2.44 -22.17 -7.17
N LYS A 303 1.73 -22.56 -6.11
CA LYS A 303 0.27 -22.44 -6.04
C LYS A 303 -0.21 -21.00 -6.22
N LEU A 304 0.48 -20.05 -5.60
CA LEU A 304 0.17 -18.61 -5.74
C LEU A 304 0.35 -18.15 -7.18
N MET A 305 1.50 -18.44 -7.79
CA MET A 305 1.78 -18.06 -9.18
C MET A 305 0.76 -18.68 -10.17
N LEU A 306 0.39 -19.94 -9.97
CA LEU A 306 -0.56 -20.67 -10.83
C LEU A 306 -2.00 -20.15 -10.75
N ARG A 307 -2.34 -19.31 -9.78
CA ARG A 307 -3.65 -18.62 -9.73
C ARG A 307 -3.78 -17.54 -10.80
N ASN A 308 -2.66 -17.05 -11.33
CA ASN A 308 -2.68 -16.08 -12.42
C ASN A 308 -3.08 -16.76 -13.74
N PRO A 309 -4.27 -16.46 -14.30
CA PRO A 309 -4.74 -17.11 -15.53
C PRO A 309 -3.91 -16.75 -16.77
N ASN A 310 -3.13 -15.67 -16.69
CA ASN A 310 -2.27 -15.20 -17.79
C ASN A 310 -0.88 -15.83 -17.76
N LEU A 311 -0.57 -16.66 -16.77
CA LEU A 311 0.76 -17.25 -16.61
C LEU A 311 1.12 -18.16 -17.77
N LYS A 312 2.24 -17.90 -18.44
CA LYS A 312 2.73 -18.65 -19.60
C LYS A 312 4.03 -19.39 -19.36
N ALA A 313 4.85 -18.93 -18.42
CA ALA A 313 6.10 -19.58 -18.04
C ALA A 313 6.51 -19.18 -16.63
N ILE A 314 7.39 -19.94 -15.99
CA ILE A 314 7.92 -19.64 -14.66
C ILE A 314 9.45 -19.64 -14.74
N LEU A 315 10.07 -18.63 -14.13
CA LEU A 315 11.50 -18.57 -13.86
C LEU A 315 11.76 -18.75 -12.36
N VAL A 316 12.47 -19.81 -12.02
CA VAL A 316 13.08 -20.01 -10.70
C VAL A 316 14.52 -19.53 -10.76
N ASN A 317 14.88 -18.49 -10.03
CA ASN A 317 16.23 -17.94 -10.00
C ASN A 317 16.76 -17.89 -8.57
N ILE A 318 17.64 -18.81 -8.25
CA ILE A 318 18.21 -18.99 -6.92
C ILE A 318 19.70 -18.65 -6.91
N PHE A 319 20.09 -17.83 -5.94
CA PHE A 319 21.46 -17.61 -5.59
C PHE A 319 21.69 -18.00 -4.12
N GLY A 320 22.33 -19.14 -3.92
CA GLY A 320 22.51 -19.75 -2.61
C GLY A 320 23.81 -19.34 -1.92
N GLY A 321 23.69 -18.61 -0.80
CA GLY A 321 24.70 -18.61 0.24
C GLY A 321 24.21 -19.49 1.39
N ILE A 322 23.22 -18.99 2.16
CA ILE A 322 22.55 -19.74 3.23
C ILE A 322 21.57 -20.78 2.64
N MET A 323 20.87 -20.42 1.57
CA MET A 323 19.96 -21.30 0.84
C MET A 323 20.75 -22.38 0.09
N ARG A 324 20.32 -23.63 0.20
CA ARG A 324 20.93 -24.77 -0.48
C ARG A 324 20.15 -25.11 -1.76
N CYS A 325 20.87 -25.23 -2.87
CA CYS A 325 20.26 -25.53 -4.18
C CYS A 325 19.60 -26.92 -4.24
N ASP A 326 20.10 -27.91 -3.51
CA ASP A 326 19.50 -29.25 -3.41
C ASP A 326 18.12 -29.21 -2.73
N VAL A 327 17.95 -28.41 -1.67
CA VAL A 327 16.65 -28.22 -0.96
C VAL A 327 15.63 -27.54 -1.89
N ILE A 328 16.06 -26.54 -2.64
CA ILE A 328 15.16 -25.88 -3.63
C ILE A 328 14.83 -26.84 -4.77
N ALA A 329 15.79 -27.61 -5.30
CA ALA A 329 15.52 -28.61 -6.34
C ALA A 329 14.48 -29.62 -5.89
N GLU A 330 14.57 -30.13 -4.65
CA GLU A 330 13.57 -31.00 -4.05
C GLU A 330 12.20 -30.32 -4.02
N GLY A 331 12.10 -29.10 -3.53
CA GLY A 331 10.87 -28.32 -3.47
C GLY A 331 10.26 -28.07 -4.86
N VAL A 332 11.07 -27.71 -5.85
CA VAL A 332 10.63 -27.49 -7.24
C VAL A 332 10.10 -28.79 -7.85
N ILE A 333 10.80 -29.92 -7.66
CA ILE A 333 10.37 -31.25 -8.16
C ILE A 333 9.05 -31.66 -7.48
N ALA A 334 8.98 -31.53 -6.17
CA ALA A 334 7.77 -31.88 -5.40
C ALA A 334 6.56 -31.03 -5.84
N ALA A 335 6.73 -29.72 -5.96
CA ALA A 335 5.68 -28.81 -6.42
C ALA A 335 5.25 -29.10 -7.85
N SER A 336 6.20 -29.30 -8.77
CA SER A 336 5.91 -29.59 -10.18
C SER A 336 5.10 -30.88 -10.35
N ARG A 337 5.41 -31.93 -9.58
CA ARG A 337 4.66 -33.19 -9.58
C ARG A 337 3.28 -33.05 -8.94
N ALA A 338 3.21 -32.47 -7.74
CA ALA A 338 1.97 -32.32 -7.00
C ALA A 338 0.93 -31.45 -7.74
N LEU A 339 1.41 -30.42 -8.43
CA LEU A 339 0.56 -29.46 -9.16
C LEU A 339 0.40 -29.80 -10.64
N GLN A 340 1.04 -30.88 -11.11
CA GLN A 340 1.01 -31.29 -12.52
C GLN A 340 1.31 -30.10 -13.46
N LEU A 341 2.43 -29.41 -13.22
CA LEU A 341 2.77 -28.16 -13.85
C LEU A 341 2.70 -28.26 -15.39
N GLN A 342 1.86 -27.43 -16.02
CA GLN A 342 1.63 -27.40 -17.47
C GLN A 342 2.38 -26.27 -18.17
N VAL A 343 2.90 -25.30 -17.41
CA VAL A 343 3.66 -24.17 -17.97
C VAL A 343 5.13 -24.49 -17.99
N PRO A 344 5.90 -24.02 -19.01
CA PRO A 344 7.35 -24.17 -19.05
C PRO A 344 8.03 -23.64 -17.79
N LEU A 345 8.99 -24.39 -17.28
CA LEU A 345 9.77 -24.05 -16.10
C LEU A 345 11.24 -23.89 -16.45
N VAL A 346 11.75 -22.68 -16.29
CA VAL A 346 13.18 -22.37 -16.43
C VAL A 346 13.77 -22.24 -15.04
N VAL A 347 14.89 -22.90 -14.79
CA VAL A 347 15.56 -22.91 -13.49
C VAL A 347 17.02 -22.50 -13.61
N ARG A 348 17.41 -21.46 -12.89
CA ARG A 348 18.78 -21.07 -12.68
C ARG A 348 19.12 -21.19 -11.20
N MET A 349 20.15 -21.97 -10.87
CA MET A 349 20.65 -22.17 -9.51
C MET A 349 22.15 -21.92 -9.46
N LYS A 350 22.60 -21.14 -8.49
CA LYS A 350 24.00 -20.88 -8.19
C LYS A 350 24.25 -20.92 -6.68
N GLY A 351 25.41 -21.41 -6.25
CA GLY A 351 25.86 -21.39 -4.86
C GLY A 351 25.91 -22.77 -4.19
N THR A 352 25.59 -22.85 -2.90
CA THR A 352 25.74 -24.05 -2.09
C THR A 352 24.99 -25.24 -2.68
N ASN A 353 25.69 -26.35 -2.91
CA ASN A 353 25.16 -27.60 -3.51
C ASN A 353 24.57 -27.42 -4.93
N GLU A 354 25.11 -26.47 -5.71
CA GLU A 354 24.66 -26.19 -7.08
C GLU A 354 24.66 -27.44 -7.96
N GLN A 355 25.74 -28.19 -7.98
CA GLN A 355 25.88 -29.39 -8.84
C GLN A 355 24.89 -30.47 -8.44
N GLN A 356 24.69 -30.67 -7.15
CA GLN A 356 23.69 -31.62 -6.63
C GLN A 356 22.28 -31.21 -7.01
N GLY A 357 21.90 -29.94 -6.83
CA GLY A 357 20.58 -29.43 -7.21
C GLY A 357 20.32 -29.58 -8.72
N LYS A 358 21.28 -29.20 -9.57
CA LYS A 358 21.19 -29.36 -11.02
C LYS A 358 21.01 -30.84 -11.43
N LYS A 359 21.77 -31.72 -10.80
CA LYS A 359 21.64 -33.16 -11.05
C LYS A 359 20.26 -33.68 -10.67
N MET A 360 19.73 -33.31 -9.50
CA MET A 360 18.39 -33.71 -9.06
C MET A 360 17.30 -33.23 -10.04
N LEU A 361 17.41 -32.02 -10.56
CA LEU A 361 16.48 -31.51 -11.58
C LEU A 361 16.56 -32.32 -12.87
N ALA A 362 17.78 -32.59 -13.36
CA ALA A 362 18.01 -33.38 -14.58
C ALA A 362 17.47 -34.83 -14.45
N ASP A 363 17.73 -35.48 -13.31
CA ASP A 363 17.32 -36.86 -13.01
C ASP A 363 15.81 -36.98 -12.70
N SER A 364 15.09 -35.87 -12.51
CA SER A 364 13.67 -35.82 -12.13
C SER A 364 12.72 -36.33 -13.21
N GLY A 365 13.13 -36.32 -14.47
CA GLY A 365 12.30 -36.62 -15.64
C GLY A 365 11.28 -35.56 -15.98
N LEU A 366 11.32 -34.40 -15.32
CA LEU A 366 10.45 -33.26 -15.60
C LEU A 366 11.01 -32.39 -16.74
N PRO A 367 10.16 -31.74 -17.56
CA PRO A 367 10.58 -30.89 -18.66
C PRO A 367 11.09 -29.52 -18.15
N ILE A 368 12.19 -29.55 -17.39
CA ILE A 368 12.80 -28.36 -16.78
C ILE A 368 13.94 -27.86 -17.68
N ILE A 369 13.92 -26.58 -18.00
CA ILE A 369 14.90 -25.89 -18.81
C ILE A 369 15.96 -25.29 -17.86
N SER A 370 17.19 -25.80 -17.89
CA SER A 370 18.27 -25.26 -17.05
C SER A 370 18.93 -24.05 -17.71
N ALA A 371 19.40 -23.12 -16.88
CA ALA A 371 20.20 -21.97 -17.28
C ALA A 371 21.36 -21.73 -16.30
N ASP A 372 22.48 -21.23 -16.81
CA ASP A 372 23.67 -20.98 -16.00
C ASP A 372 23.83 -19.50 -15.60
N THR A 373 23.37 -18.58 -16.44
CA THR A 373 23.46 -17.16 -16.20
C THR A 373 22.07 -16.54 -16.10
N MET A 374 21.96 -15.36 -15.47
CA MET A 374 20.68 -14.63 -15.38
C MET A 374 20.18 -14.22 -16.77
N ALA A 375 21.08 -13.73 -17.64
CA ALA A 375 20.75 -13.35 -19.00
C ALA A 375 20.21 -14.53 -19.81
N GLU A 376 20.84 -15.70 -19.69
CA GLU A 376 20.39 -16.94 -20.34
C GLU A 376 19.00 -17.36 -19.80
N ALA A 377 18.82 -17.35 -18.48
CA ALA A 377 17.56 -17.69 -17.85
C ALA A 377 16.41 -16.78 -18.32
N ALA A 378 16.66 -15.46 -18.36
CA ALA A 378 15.68 -14.50 -18.85
C ALA A 378 15.33 -14.71 -20.32
N LYS A 379 16.33 -14.92 -21.21
CA LYS A 379 16.08 -15.22 -22.62
C LYS A 379 15.26 -16.50 -22.80
N LYS A 380 15.63 -17.57 -22.08
CA LYS A 380 14.94 -18.87 -22.17
C LYS A 380 13.49 -18.77 -21.68
N VAL A 381 13.23 -18.08 -20.56
CA VAL A 381 11.85 -17.97 -20.05
C VAL A 381 10.99 -17.09 -20.95
N VAL A 382 11.53 -16.02 -21.51
CA VAL A 382 10.82 -15.15 -22.48
C VAL A 382 10.47 -15.94 -23.74
N ALA A 383 11.41 -16.70 -24.31
CA ALA A 383 11.16 -17.55 -25.46
C ALA A 383 10.11 -18.64 -25.15
N ALA A 384 10.19 -19.27 -23.98
CA ALA A 384 9.23 -20.26 -23.55
C ALA A 384 7.81 -19.66 -23.37
N ALA A 385 7.70 -18.48 -22.79
CA ALA A 385 6.41 -17.76 -22.65
C ALA A 385 5.79 -17.38 -24.01
N ALA A 386 6.63 -17.15 -25.04
CA ALA A 386 6.20 -16.89 -26.41
C ALA A 386 5.83 -18.18 -27.19
N GLY A 387 5.94 -19.37 -26.57
CA GLY A 387 5.64 -20.65 -27.23
C GLY A 387 6.71 -21.13 -28.21
N GLN A 388 7.90 -20.54 -28.18
CA GLN A 388 9.02 -20.98 -29.00
C GLN A 388 9.62 -22.25 -28.42
N LYS A 389 9.69 -23.33 -29.22
CA LYS A 389 10.41 -24.56 -28.84
C LYS A 389 11.90 -24.27 -28.79
N GLN A 390 12.51 -24.56 -27.63
CA GLN A 390 13.97 -24.49 -27.44
C GLN A 390 14.63 -25.81 -27.80
#